data_eae613ccb70c28e270d2b62f2e079977
#
_entry.id   eae613ccb70c28e270d2b62f2e079977
#
_cell.length_a   1.000
_cell.length_b   1.000
_cell.length_c   1.000
_cell.angle_alpha   90.00
_cell.angle_beta   90.00
_cell.angle_gamma   90.00
#
_symmetry.space_group_name_H-M   'P 1'
#
loop_
_entity.id
_entity.type
_entity.pdbx_description
1 polymer ?
#
loop_
_entity_poly.entity_id
_entity_poly.type
_entity_poly.pdbx_seq_one_letter_code
_entity_poly.pdbx_strand_id
1 'polypeptide(L)'
;MRLKNILYFSTGTLLSRILGFVREATIAYLLGGKDAADAFYVAFRIPNLLRDLFAENSVQTAFVPSFVEAREKDLSPFDFANAVFTLTLIILGVITLIGILFAPFIVKLIAYGFTKHPAKFHLAATLTRITFPFLLFISLSAILGGILNSYKRFFVPAISPVLYNIAVISSGVIAYFILKEGHYPHALAGGVVTGGIVQFLFQWPFVRKVGVRLKLHFTLQHPMFKKFYKLLLPVVLSVSFVNLTLFFNTEIASFLGRGAVAYLSYAFRIMHLPIAIFGVAVSTVILPGLVEKFARGEDMTDEFEEGMAFLLFLIIPASIFMIKDAPGIIKFLFQRGNFTSYDTIMVSQALCFYAPLIVPSSLAKLFQSYYFAQGKVKVPNYSFATAGVVNIALAWYLGFKLGFPGIALASFIAIFVRFIVLSFPVFRAMKKKGVFLHRIAKVIILSFLFALFVFSFNPSGDMENMFIHLFAGFGAYYGIGYLWGMFNIKRK
;
A
#
# COMPACT_ATOMS: atom_id res chain seq x y z
N MET A 1 -2.53 13.40 23.51
CA MET A 1 -3.37 13.47 22.27
C MET A 1 -4.82 13.20 22.67
N ARG A 2 -5.80 14.05 22.32
CA ARG A 2 -7.20 13.83 22.76
C ARG A 2 -7.75 12.61 22.01
N LEU A 3 -8.36 11.65 22.73
CA LEU A 3 -8.99 10.42 22.19
C LEU A 3 -9.86 10.71 20.95
N LYS A 4 -10.56 11.83 20.95
CA LYS A 4 -11.36 12.34 19.85
C LYS A 4 -10.58 12.48 18.52
N ASN A 5 -9.32 12.94 18.56
CA ASN A 5 -8.51 13.11 17.35
C ASN A 5 -8.05 11.75 16.78
N ILE A 6 -7.80 10.77 17.66
CA ILE A 6 -7.46 9.41 17.27
C ILE A 6 -8.68 8.77 16.59
N LEU A 7 -9.86 8.88 17.18
CA LEU A 7 -11.10 8.36 16.61
C LEU A 7 -11.39 8.97 15.23
N TYR A 8 -11.29 10.27 15.08
CA TYR A 8 -11.53 10.94 13.80
C TYR A 8 -10.51 10.52 12.73
N PHE A 9 -9.24 10.39 13.08
CA PHE A 9 -8.22 9.93 12.15
C PHE A 9 -8.47 8.48 11.72
N SER A 10 -8.78 7.60 12.68
CA SER A 10 -9.05 6.18 12.42
C SER A 10 -10.31 5.99 11.57
N THR A 11 -11.37 6.73 11.85
CA THR A 11 -12.63 6.68 11.07
C THR A 11 -12.40 7.16 9.63
N GLY A 12 -11.68 8.28 9.43
CA GLY A 12 -11.35 8.78 8.09
C GLY A 12 -10.51 7.77 7.30
N THR A 13 -9.53 7.16 7.95
CA THR A 13 -8.68 6.14 7.33
C THR A 13 -9.46 4.87 6.98
N LEU A 14 -10.35 4.39 7.86
CA LEU A 14 -11.18 3.23 7.60
C LEU A 14 -12.13 3.46 6.43
N LEU A 15 -12.81 4.61 6.42
CA LEU A 15 -13.72 5.00 5.34
C LEU A 15 -12.98 5.10 4.00
N SER A 16 -11.78 5.68 3.99
CA SER A 16 -10.93 5.74 2.79
C SER A 16 -10.56 4.35 2.27
N ARG A 17 -10.27 3.39 3.16
CA ARG A 17 -9.96 2.00 2.77
C ARG A 17 -11.17 1.28 2.18
N ILE A 18 -12.34 1.43 2.79
CA ILE A 18 -13.60 0.84 2.28
C ILE A 18 -13.91 1.41 0.89
N LEU A 19 -13.89 2.74 0.75
CA LEU A 19 -14.14 3.37 -0.56
C LEU A 19 -13.05 3.07 -1.59
N GLY A 20 -11.81 2.91 -1.17
CA GLY A 20 -10.73 2.44 -2.02
C GLY A 20 -11.00 1.04 -2.57
N PHE A 21 -11.61 0.17 -1.76
CA PHE A 21 -12.04 -1.15 -2.21
C PHE A 21 -13.25 -1.06 -3.17
N VAL A 22 -14.27 -0.25 -2.86
CA VAL A 22 -15.41 -0.02 -3.77
C VAL A 22 -14.95 0.54 -5.12
N ARG A 23 -13.95 1.43 -5.13
CA ARG A 23 -13.32 1.91 -6.36
C ARG A 23 -12.72 0.77 -7.18
N GLU A 24 -11.97 -0.15 -6.56
CA GLU A 24 -11.39 -1.29 -7.28
C GLU A 24 -12.49 -2.20 -7.84
N ALA A 25 -13.58 -2.42 -7.09
CA ALA A 25 -14.75 -3.17 -7.58
C ALA A 25 -15.43 -2.46 -8.76
N THR A 26 -15.51 -1.13 -8.74
CA THR A 26 -16.02 -0.33 -9.87
C THR A 26 -15.12 -0.47 -11.10
N ILE A 27 -13.81 -0.41 -10.94
CA ILE A 27 -12.84 -0.61 -12.04
C ILE A 27 -12.99 -2.03 -12.60
N ALA A 28 -13.06 -3.05 -11.73
CA ALA A 28 -13.26 -4.43 -12.14
C ALA A 28 -14.58 -4.62 -12.89
N TYR A 29 -15.67 -4.04 -12.40
CA TYR A 29 -16.99 -4.08 -13.04
C TYR A 29 -16.96 -3.54 -14.47
N LEU A 30 -16.29 -2.41 -14.68
CA LEU A 30 -16.27 -1.70 -15.97
C LEU A 30 -15.23 -2.24 -16.95
N LEU A 31 -14.05 -2.65 -16.47
CA LEU A 31 -12.93 -3.03 -17.32
C LEU A 31 -12.66 -4.53 -17.37
N GLY A 32 -13.11 -5.29 -16.35
CA GLY A 32 -12.79 -6.72 -16.22
C GLY A 32 -11.29 -6.98 -16.12
N GLY A 33 -10.84 -8.13 -16.61
CA GLY A 33 -9.44 -8.53 -16.75
C GLY A 33 -8.90 -8.39 -18.17
N LYS A 34 -9.42 -7.47 -18.97
CA LYS A 34 -9.12 -7.31 -20.39
C LYS A 34 -8.00 -6.29 -20.64
N ASP A 35 -7.67 -6.06 -21.93
CA ASP A 35 -6.67 -5.10 -22.37
C ASP A 35 -6.90 -3.68 -21.85
N ALA A 36 -8.18 -3.31 -21.67
CA ALA A 36 -8.56 -2.01 -21.12
C ALA A 36 -8.12 -1.85 -19.65
N ALA A 37 -8.24 -2.89 -18.83
CA ALA A 37 -7.79 -2.91 -17.46
C ALA A 37 -6.25 -2.86 -17.38
N ASP A 38 -5.57 -3.67 -18.19
CA ASP A 38 -4.09 -3.64 -18.29
C ASP A 38 -3.59 -2.24 -18.66
N ALA A 39 -4.19 -1.64 -19.69
CA ALA A 39 -3.82 -0.29 -20.15
C ALA A 39 -4.06 0.76 -19.06
N PHE A 40 -5.17 0.67 -18.33
CA PHE A 40 -5.48 1.56 -17.21
C PHE A 40 -4.48 1.42 -16.05
N TYR A 41 -4.17 0.18 -15.63
CA TYR A 41 -3.21 -0.03 -14.54
C TYR A 41 -1.79 0.37 -14.93
N VAL A 42 -1.35 0.14 -16.16
CA VAL A 42 -0.05 0.64 -16.66
C VAL A 42 -0.04 2.16 -16.68
N ALA A 43 -1.06 2.81 -17.23
CA ALA A 43 -1.17 4.26 -17.32
C ALA A 43 -1.12 4.95 -15.95
N PHE A 44 -1.74 4.34 -14.95
CA PHE A 44 -1.76 4.87 -13.58
C PHE A 44 -0.49 4.52 -12.79
N ARG A 45 0.31 3.55 -13.24
CA ARG A 45 1.49 3.05 -12.49
C ARG A 45 2.51 4.16 -12.22
N ILE A 46 2.98 4.88 -13.24
CA ILE A 46 4.01 5.90 -13.08
C ILE A 46 3.53 7.07 -12.22
N PRO A 47 2.36 7.71 -12.48
CA PRO A 47 1.85 8.74 -11.58
C PRO A 47 1.74 8.28 -10.13
N ASN A 48 1.35 7.02 -9.90
CA ASN A 48 1.22 6.46 -8.56
C ASN A 48 2.58 6.20 -7.89
N LEU A 49 3.57 5.68 -8.62
CA LEU A 49 4.94 5.51 -8.10
C LEU A 49 5.57 6.86 -7.73
N LEU A 50 5.41 7.86 -8.58
CA LEU A 50 5.89 9.22 -8.32
C LEU A 50 5.13 9.89 -7.16
N ARG A 51 3.83 9.61 -7.00
CA ARG A 51 3.07 10.03 -5.82
C ARG A 51 3.69 9.53 -4.52
N ASP A 52 4.08 8.26 -4.47
CA ASP A 52 4.69 7.68 -3.28
C ASP A 52 6.05 8.32 -2.96
N LEU A 53 6.80 8.76 -4.00
CA LEU A 53 8.06 9.47 -3.86
C LEU A 53 7.88 10.93 -3.42
N PHE A 54 6.91 11.64 -4.01
CA PHE A 54 6.79 13.11 -3.87
C PHE A 54 5.61 13.59 -3.05
N ALA A 55 4.71 12.70 -2.62
CA ALA A 55 3.51 13.12 -1.90
C ALA A 55 3.36 12.48 -0.50
N GLU A 56 2.91 11.25 -0.42
CA GLU A 56 2.32 10.72 0.81
C GLU A 56 3.34 10.44 1.93
N ASN A 57 4.48 9.84 1.62
CA ASN A 57 5.41 9.39 2.66
C ASN A 57 6.66 10.25 2.77
N SER A 58 7.20 10.71 1.65
CA SER A 58 8.52 11.35 1.63
C SER A 58 8.43 12.82 2.00
N VAL A 59 7.55 13.58 1.33
CA VAL A 59 7.42 15.03 1.57
C VAL A 59 6.86 15.32 2.96
N GLN A 60 5.81 14.63 3.39
CA GLN A 60 5.24 14.86 4.73
C GLN A 60 6.23 14.55 5.85
N THR A 61 7.01 13.46 5.72
CA THR A 61 8.03 13.07 6.72
C THR A 61 9.14 14.12 6.85
N ALA A 62 9.50 14.79 5.78
CA ALA A 62 10.52 15.85 5.80
C ALA A 62 9.92 17.24 6.09
N PHE A 63 8.75 17.53 5.51
CA PHE A 63 8.12 18.85 5.60
C PHE A 63 7.61 19.16 7.02
N VAL A 64 6.85 18.24 7.63
CA VAL A 64 6.21 18.49 8.94
C VAL A 64 7.22 18.87 10.03
N PRO A 65 8.32 18.10 10.26
CA PRO A 65 9.31 18.50 11.28
C PRO A 65 10.04 19.80 10.95
N SER A 66 10.31 20.07 9.66
CA SER A 66 10.98 21.29 9.23
C SER A 66 10.08 22.52 9.40
N PHE A 67 8.80 22.38 9.06
CA PHE A 67 7.80 23.46 9.22
C PHE A 67 7.51 23.76 10.70
N VAL A 68 7.38 22.73 11.54
CA VAL A 68 7.19 22.90 12.99
C VAL A 68 8.37 23.61 13.61
N GLU A 69 9.61 23.23 13.27
CA GLU A 69 10.81 23.89 13.76
C GLU A 69 10.91 25.33 13.27
N ALA A 70 10.58 25.60 12.00
CA ALA A 70 10.53 26.97 11.49
C ALA A 70 9.55 27.84 12.29
N ARG A 71 8.41 27.28 12.69
CA ARG A 71 7.41 27.97 13.50
C ARG A 71 7.86 28.20 14.94
N GLU A 72 8.49 27.19 15.57
CA GLU A 72 8.94 27.28 16.95
C GLU A 72 10.13 28.25 17.12
N LYS A 73 10.97 28.36 16.09
CA LYS A 73 12.14 29.26 16.07
C LYS A 73 11.87 30.62 15.40
N ASP A 74 10.62 30.88 15.02
CA ASP A 74 10.19 32.11 14.29
C ASP A 74 11.02 32.40 13.02
N LEU A 75 11.35 31.31 12.28
CA LEU A 75 12.12 31.35 11.03
C LEU A 75 11.20 31.43 9.81
N SER A 76 10.34 32.45 9.75
CA SER A 76 9.41 32.68 8.61
C SER A 76 8.73 31.40 8.10
N PRO A 77 7.94 30.67 8.92
CA PRO A 77 7.39 29.36 8.55
C PRO A 77 6.52 29.41 7.30
N PHE A 78 5.84 30.53 7.06
CA PHE A 78 4.98 30.68 5.88
C PHE A 78 5.79 30.85 4.59
N ASP A 79 6.96 31.51 4.66
CA ASP A 79 7.85 31.63 3.52
C ASP A 79 8.45 30.26 3.16
N PHE A 80 8.80 29.46 4.17
CA PHE A 80 9.21 28.07 3.96
C PHE A 80 8.10 27.23 3.29
N ALA A 81 6.85 27.30 3.79
CA ALA A 81 5.73 26.58 3.21
C ALA A 81 5.46 27.02 1.76
N ASN A 82 5.48 28.34 1.51
CA ASN A 82 5.29 28.91 0.18
C ASN A 82 6.41 28.50 -0.79
N ALA A 83 7.66 28.48 -0.33
CA ALA A 83 8.80 28.05 -1.14
C ALA A 83 8.71 26.55 -1.49
N VAL A 84 8.39 25.68 -0.52
CA VAL A 84 8.20 24.24 -0.77
C VAL A 84 7.02 24.01 -1.72
N PHE A 85 5.90 24.72 -1.53
CA PHE A 85 4.73 24.65 -2.41
C PHE A 85 5.08 25.07 -3.84
N THR A 86 5.78 26.20 -4.00
CA THR A 86 6.18 26.72 -5.32
C THR A 86 7.16 25.81 -6.03
N LEU A 87 8.16 25.30 -5.32
CA LEU A 87 9.13 24.34 -5.88
C LEU A 87 8.44 23.05 -6.31
N THR A 88 7.53 22.52 -5.48
CA THR A 88 6.75 21.33 -5.84
C THR A 88 5.88 21.57 -7.07
N LEU A 89 5.22 22.70 -7.14
CA LEU A 89 4.41 23.10 -8.29
C LEU A 89 5.24 23.17 -9.57
N ILE A 90 6.43 23.79 -9.54
CA ILE A 90 7.31 23.92 -10.69
C ILE A 90 7.88 22.56 -11.10
N ILE A 91 8.51 21.83 -10.15
CA ILE A 91 9.17 20.56 -10.45
C ILE A 91 8.17 19.54 -10.98
N LEU A 92 7.04 19.35 -10.27
CA LEU A 92 6.04 18.38 -10.68
C LEU A 92 5.19 18.87 -11.85
N GLY A 93 5.05 20.17 -12.04
CA GLY A 93 4.48 20.74 -13.27
C GLY A 93 5.30 20.38 -14.50
N VAL A 94 6.61 20.53 -14.42
CA VAL A 94 7.55 20.14 -15.50
C VAL A 94 7.53 18.61 -15.70
N ILE A 95 7.59 17.82 -14.64
CA ILE A 95 7.50 16.34 -14.72
C ILE A 95 6.16 15.93 -15.35
N THR A 96 5.07 16.57 -14.96
CA THR A 96 3.74 16.29 -15.53
C THR A 96 3.71 16.61 -17.04
N LEU A 97 4.25 17.75 -17.44
CA LEU A 97 4.33 18.13 -18.85
C LEU A 97 5.18 17.12 -19.66
N ILE A 98 6.36 16.77 -19.14
CA ILE A 98 7.21 15.72 -19.74
C ILE A 98 6.43 14.40 -19.83
N GLY A 99 5.73 14.01 -18.76
CA GLY A 99 4.92 12.78 -18.73
C GLY A 99 3.81 12.74 -19.77
N ILE A 100 3.16 13.88 -20.03
CA ILE A 100 2.13 14.02 -21.07
C ILE A 100 2.75 13.92 -22.46
N LEU A 101 3.84 14.65 -22.71
CA LEU A 101 4.50 14.70 -24.01
C LEU A 101 5.14 13.36 -24.38
N PHE A 102 5.81 12.74 -23.42
CA PHE A 102 6.54 11.49 -23.62
C PHE A 102 5.78 10.25 -23.16
N ALA A 103 4.44 10.32 -23.02
CA ALA A 103 3.62 9.19 -22.57
C ALA A 103 3.86 7.89 -23.37
N PRO A 104 3.99 7.86 -24.71
CA PRO A 104 4.31 6.63 -25.43
C PRO A 104 5.67 6.05 -25.04
N PHE A 105 6.68 6.89 -24.82
CA PHE A 105 8.00 6.44 -24.37
C PHE A 105 7.93 5.86 -22.96
N ILE A 106 7.17 6.49 -22.06
CA ILE A 106 6.97 6.01 -20.68
C ILE A 106 6.27 4.64 -20.68
N VAL A 107 5.21 4.48 -21.49
CA VAL A 107 4.54 3.18 -21.63
C VAL A 107 5.48 2.13 -22.22
N LYS A 108 6.30 2.49 -23.20
CA LYS A 108 7.32 1.60 -23.75
C LYS A 108 8.34 1.18 -22.69
N LEU A 109 8.67 2.05 -21.73
CA LEU A 109 9.64 1.77 -20.67
C LEU A 109 9.07 0.84 -19.59
N ILE A 110 7.78 0.97 -19.23
CA ILE A 110 7.16 0.23 -18.11
C ILE A 110 6.36 -1.00 -18.55
N ALA A 111 6.01 -1.09 -19.82
CA ALA A 111 5.20 -2.15 -20.40
C ALA A 111 5.59 -2.38 -21.87
N TYR A 112 6.86 -2.71 -22.12
CA TYR A 112 7.37 -2.92 -23.47
C TYR A 112 6.59 -4.00 -24.22
N GLY A 113 6.12 -5.04 -23.53
CA GLY A 113 5.32 -6.10 -24.11
C GLY A 113 4.05 -5.61 -24.82
N PHE A 114 3.52 -4.43 -24.44
CA PHE A 114 2.35 -3.84 -25.12
C PHE A 114 2.64 -3.35 -26.53
N THR A 115 3.90 -3.10 -26.89
CA THR A 115 4.28 -2.70 -28.25
C THR A 115 3.90 -3.74 -29.31
N LYS A 116 3.76 -5.02 -28.89
CA LYS A 116 3.27 -6.12 -29.75
C LYS A 116 1.78 -6.02 -30.07
N HIS A 117 1.02 -5.18 -29.33
CA HIS A 117 -0.42 -4.98 -29.46
C HIS A 117 -0.73 -3.48 -29.63
N PRO A 118 -0.68 -2.92 -30.86
CA PRO A 118 -0.76 -1.48 -31.09
C PRO A 118 -1.96 -0.79 -30.45
N ALA A 119 -3.15 -1.38 -30.51
CA ALA A 119 -4.36 -0.82 -29.91
C ALA A 119 -4.24 -0.67 -28.38
N LYS A 120 -3.71 -1.68 -27.70
CA LYS A 120 -3.48 -1.67 -26.24
C LYS A 120 -2.40 -0.65 -25.86
N PHE A 121 -1.32 -0.58 -26.64
CA PHE A 121 -0.25 0.39 -26.44
C PHE A 121 -0.75 1.82 -26.59
N HIS A 122 -1.51 2.13 -27.66
CA HIS A 122 -2.09 3.45 -27.89
C HIS A 122 -3.08 3.84 -26.78
N LEU A 123 -3.92 2.90 -26.34
CA LEU A 123 -4.83 3.13 -25.23
C LEU A 123 -4.04 3.46 -23.94
N ALA A 124 -3.04 2.66 -23.59
CA ALA A 124 -2.20 2.91 -22.42
C ALA A 124 -1.49 4.28 -22.49
N ALA A 125 -0.96 4.66 -23.66
CA ALA A 125 -0.32 5.97 -23.85
C ALA A 125 -1.31 7.13 -23.69
N THR A 126 -2.52 6.99 -24.24
CA THR A 126 -3.58 8.01 -24.10
C THR A 126 -4.02 8.14 -22.64
N LEU A 127 -4.26 7.03 -21.96
CA LEU A 127 -4.63 7.05 -20.55
C LEU A 127 -3.51 7.60 -19.66
N THR A 128 -2.23 7.35 -20.02
CA THR A 128 -1.08 7.93 -19.34
C THR A 128 -1.09 9.45 -19.44
N ARG A 129 -1.35 10.01 -20.64
CA ARG A 129 -1.49 11.47 -20.79
C ARG A 129 -2.58 12.05 -19.90
N ILE A 130 -3.73 11.36 -19.82
CA ILE A 130 -4.85 11.80 -18.99
C ILE A 130 -4.50 11.72 -17.49
N THR A 131 -3.86 10.64 -17.04
CA THR A 131 -3.62 10.42 -15.59
C THR A 131 -2.44 11.20 -15.04
N PHE A 132 -1.49 11.64 -15.85
CA PHE A 132 -0.26 12.29 -15.36
C PHE A 132 -0.51 13.55 -14.52
N PRO A 133 -1.49 14.45 -14.84
CA PRO A 133 -1.80 15.62 -14.01
C PRO A 133 -2.19 15.28 -12.58
N PHE A 134 -2.67 14.06 -12.31
CA PHE A 134 -2.95 13.60 -10.95
C PHE A 134 -1.75 13.77 -10.02
N LEU A 135 -0.53 13.48 -10.51
CA LEU A 135 0.71 13.62 -9.74
C LEU A 135 0.87 15.02 -9.12
N LEU A 136 0.62 16.05 -9.91
CA LEU A 136 0.74 17.44 -9.47
C LEU A 136 -0.22 17.73 -8.32
N PHE A 137 -1.52 17.46 -8.52
CA PHE A 137 -2.54 17.80 -7.55
C PHE A 137 -2.43 17.00 -6.26
N ILE A 138 -2.12 15.72 -6.34
CA ILE A 138 -1.96 14.88 -5.15
C ILE A 138 -0.73 15.29 -4.31
N SER A 139 0.35 15.71 -4.95
CA SER A 139 1.56 16.18 -4.25
C SER A 139 1.35 17.54 -3.59
N LEU A 140 0.67 18.45 -4.26
CA LEU A 140 0.26 19.73 -3.65
C LEU A 140 -0.68 19.49 -2.47
N SER A 141 -1.63 18.55 -2.60
CA SER A 141 -2.53 18.13 -1.52
C SER A 141 -1.76 17.57 -0.31
N ALA A 142 -0.66 16.86 -0.53
CA ALA A 142 0.18 16.33 0.54
C ALA A 142 0.87 17.45 1.35
N ILE A 143 1.29 18.54 0.70
CA ILE A 143 1.85 19.73 1.39
C ILE A 143 0.78 20.39 2.26
N LEU A 144 -0.44 20.57 1.72
CA LEU A 144 -1.57 21.10 2.47
C LEU A 144 -1.86 20.23 3.71
N GLY A 145 -1.88 18.90 3.52
CA GLY A 145 -2.03 17.94 4.61
C GLY A 145 -0.91 18.05 5.64
N GLY A 146 0.34 18.25 5.21
CA GLY A 146 1.49 18.48 6.07
C GLY A 146 1.34 19.75 6.92
N ILE A 147 0.88 20.85 6.33
CA ILE A 147 0.56 22.11 7.04
C ILE A 147 -0.52 21.82 8.10
N LEU A 148 -1.65 21.22 7.73
CA LEU A 148 -2.75 20.91 8.64
C LEU A 148 -2.32 19.98 9.80
N ASN A 149 -1.52 18.96 9.51
CA ASN A 149 -0.97 18.05 10.50
C ASN A 149 -0.06 18.79 11.50
N SER A 150 0.73 19.75 11.04
CA SER A 150 1.57 20.61 11.89
C SER A 150 0.77 21.48 12.87
N TYR A 151 -0.47 21.84 12.51
CA TYR A 151 -1.44 22.49 13.37
C TYR A 151 -2.36 21.53 14.13
N LYS A 152 -2.03 20.23 14.17
CA LYS A 152 -2.84 19.17 14.84
C LYS A 152 -4.27 19.02 14.29
N ARG A 153 -4.49 19.41 13.03
CA ARG A 153 -5.76 19.26 12.31
C ARG A 153 -5.74 17.99 11.45
N PHE A 154 -5.73 16.82 12.09
CA PHE A 154 -5.54 15.50 11.44
C PHE A 154 -6.75 15.02 10.65
N PHE A 155 -7.97 15.47 10.98
CA PHE A 155 -9.20 14.98 10.34
C PHE A 155 -9.25 15.27 8.83
N VAL A 156 -8.95 16.51 8.45
CA VAL A 156 -9.06 16.96 7.04
C VAL A 156 -8.12 16.19 6.12
N PRO A 157 -6.82 16.04 6.42
CA PRO A 157 -5.93 15.19 5.64
C PRO A 157 -6.36 13.71 5.61
N ALA A 158 -6.91 13.18 6.74
CA ALA A 158 -7.32 11.79 6.82
C ALA A 158 -8.57 11.47 5.97
N ILE A 159 -9.49 12.43 5.82
CA ILE A 159 -10.73 12.24 5.03
C ILE A 159 -10.53 12.60 3.54
N SER A 160 -9.53 13.39 3.20
CA SER A 160 -9.36 13.88 1.82
C SER A 160 -9.19 12.74 0.78
N PRO A 161 -8.55 11.57 1.05
CA PRO A 161 -8.52 10.46 0.12
C PRO A 161 -9.88 9.79 -0.13
N VAL A 162 -10.86 10.02 0.76
CA VAL A 162 -12.25 9.58 0.55
C VAL A 162 -12.84 10.26 -0.68
N LEU A 163 -12.60 11.58 -0.82
CA LEU A 163 -13.08 12.36 -1.95
C LEU A 163 -12.46 11.92 -3.28
N TYR A 164 -11.17 11.55 -3.26
CA TYR A 164 -10.52 10.94 -4.41
C TYR A 164 -11.23 9.65 -4.84
N ASN A 165 -11.50 8.75 -3.90
CA ASN A 165 -12.21 7.51 -4.21
C ASN A 165 -13.62 7.76 -4.74
N ILE A 166 -14.36 8.70 -4.13
CA ILE A 166 -15.69 9.09 -4.60
C ILE A 166 -15.64 9.63 -6.03
N ALA A 167 -14.67 10.49 -6.36
CA ALA A 167 -14.54 11.04 -7.72
C ALA A 167 -14.32 9.95 -8.77
N VAL A 168 -13.44 8.97 -8.50
CA VAL A 168 -13.20 7.84 -9.42
C VAL A 168 -14.43 6.95 -9.54
N ILE A 169 -15.10 6.62 -8.42
CA ILE A 169 -16.34 5.83 -8.44
C ILE A 169 -17.42 6.56 -9.23
N SER A 170 -17.64 7.84 -8.94
CA SER A 170 -18.65 8.65 -9.63
C SER A 170 -18.39 8.75 -11.13
N SER A 171 -17.11 8.93 -11.54
CA SER A 171 -16.76 8.97 -12.97
C SER A 171 -17.06 7.63 -13.65
N GLY A 172 -16.81 6.50 -12.96
CA GLY A 172 -17.14 5.17 -13.46
C GLY A 172 -18.66 4.93 -13.57
N VAL A 173 -19.42 5.34 -12.55
CA VAL A 173 -20.89 5.23 -12.56
C VAL A 173 -21.50 6.10 -13.67
N ILE A 174 -21.06 7.34 -13.80
CA ILE A 174 -21.50 8.25 -14.87
C ILE A 174 -21.17 7.66 -16.24
N ALA A 175 -19.96 7.12 -16.41
CA ALA A 175 -19.55 6.50 -17.67
C ALA A 175 -20.44 5.32 -18.03
N TYR A 176 -20.81 4.47 -17.06
CA TYR A 176 -21.68 3.32 -17.29
C TYR A 176 -23.05 3.71 -17.87
N PHE A 177 -23.66 4.80 -17.39
CA PHE A 177 -24.98 5.23 -17.85
C PHE A 177 -24.95 6.09 -19.13
N ILE A 178 -23.83 6.79 -19.40
CA ILE A 178 -23.80 7.80 -20.47
C ILE A 178 -22.90 7.38 -21.65
N LEU A 179 -21.84 6.60 -21.39
CA LEU A 179 -20.81 6.30 -22.38
C LEU A 179 -20.91 4.84 -22.88
N LYS A 180 -20.32 4.60 -24.07
CA LYS A 180 -20.10 3.23 -24.57
C LYS A 180 -18.90 2.61 -23.89
N GLU A 181 -18.85 1.27 -23.80
CA GLU A 181 -17.80 0.50 -23.12
C GLU A 181 -16.36 0.91 -23.48
N GLY A 182 -16.09 1.20 -24.74
CA GLY A 182 -14.77 1.65 -25.19
C GLY A 182 -14.25 2.94 -24.54
N HIS A 183 -15.11 3.73 -23.91
CA HIS A 183 -14.75 5.00 -23.24
C HIS A 183 -14.62 4.87 -21.71
N TYR A 184 -14.98 3.73 -21.13
CA TYR A 184 -14.86 3.53 -19.66
C TYR A 184 -13.43 3.77 -19.12
N PRO A 185 -12.36 3.29 -19.77
CA PRO A 185 -11.01 3.55 -19.30
C PRO A 185 -10.67 5.04 -19.26
N HIS A 186 -11.13 5.81 -20.26
CA HIS A 186 -10.92 7.26 -20.34
C HIS A 186 -11.65 8.01 -19.22
N ALA A 187 -12.91 7.65 -18.95
CA ALA A 187 -13.69 8.23 -17.87
C ALA A 187 -13.04 7.95 -16.50
N LEU A 188 -12.61 6.72 -16.25
CA LEU A 188 -11.90 6.36 -15.02
C LEU A 188 -10.58 7.13 -14.87
N ALA A 189 -9.82 7.28 -15.97
CA ALA A 189 -8.58 8.08 -15.98
C ALA A 189 -8.87 9.56 -15.67
N GLY A 190 -9.95 10.13 -16.25
CA GLY A 190 -10.45 11.46 -15.91
C GLY A 190 -10.85 11.57 -14.44
N GLY A 191 -11.52 10.54 -13.91
CA GLY A 191 -11.90 10.45 -12.50
C GLY A 191 -10.71 10.46 -11.56
N VAL A 192 -9.59 9.85 -11.93
CA VAL A 192 -8.32 9.90 -11.18
C VAL A 192 -7.83 11.34 -11.05
N VAL A 193 -7.81 12.09 -12.14
CA VAL A 193 -7.34 13.50 -12.13
C VAL A 193 -8.31 14.39 -11.34
N THR A 194 -9.61 14.26 -11.62
CA THR A 194 -10.66 15.00 -10.89
C THR A 194 -10.57 14.73 -9.39
N GLY A 195 -10.33 13.46 -9.00
CA GLY A 195 -10.12 13.08 -7.62
C GLY A 195 -8.92 13.79 -6.97
N GLY A 196 -7.80 13.89 -7.68
CA GLY A 196 -6.63 14.65 -7.22
C GLY A 196 -6.93 16.14 -7.04
N ILE A 197 -7.63 16.75 -8.01
CA ILE A 197 -8.07 18.17 -7.95
C ILE A 197 -9.00 18.40 -6.76
N VAL A 198 -10.04 17.57 -6.61
CA VAL A 198 -11.01 17.69 -5.50
C VAL A 198 -10.32 17.51 -4.15
N GLN A 199 -9.40 16.55 -4.03
CA GLN A 199 -8.64 16.35 -2.81
C GLN A 199 -7.76 17.56 -2.44
N PHE A 200 -7.14 18.20 -3.42
CA PHE A 200 -6.37 19.42 -3.23
C PHE A 200 -7.27 20.60 -2.84
N LEU A 201 -8.33 20.85 -3.62
CA LEU A 201 -9.23 21.97 -3.38
C LEU A 201 -9.97 21.86 -2.04
N PHE A 202 -10.33 20.67 -1.62
CA PHE A 202 -10.97 20.42 -0.32
C PHE A 202 -10.11 20.89 0.86
N GLN A 203 -8.80 20.67 0.82
CA GLN A 203 -7.90 21.04 1.91
C GLN A 203 -7.59 22.55 1.94
N TRP A 204 -7.67 23.22 0.81
CA TRP A 204 -7.28 24.62 0.65
C TRP A 204 -7.96 25.61 1.65
N PRO A 205 -9.30 25.57 1.85
CA PRO A 205 -9.97 26.48 2.80
C PRO A 205 -9.50 26.26 4.25
N PHE A 206 -9.20 25.01 4.61
CA PHE A 206 -8.75 24.67 5.96
C PHE A 206 -7.33 25.17 6.24
N VAL A 207 -6.46 25.17 5.23
CA VAL A 207 -5.12 25.77 5.32
C VAL A 207 -5.21 27.28 5.52
N ARG A 208 -6.13 27.97 4.82
CA ARG A 208 -6.40 29.39 5.05
C ARG A 208 -6.91 29.67 6.47
N LYS A 209 -7.76 28.79 7.02
CA LYS A 209 -8.28 28.93 8.40
C LYS A 209 -7.22 28.79 9.49
N VAL A 210 -6.09 28.17 9.23
CA VAL A 210 -4.95 28.12 10.16
C VAL A 210 -3.96 29.26 9.94
N GLY A 211 -4.33 30.27 9.11
CA GLY A 211 -3.57 31.49 8.90
C GLY A 211 -2.54 31.42 7.77
N VAL A 212 -2.38 30.26 7.11
CA VAL A 212 -1.41 30.10 6.01
C VAL A 212 -2.06 30.57 4.71
N ARG A 213 -1.52 31.64 4.14
CA ARG A 213 -1.89 32.13 2.80
C ARG A 213 -0.83 31.70 1.80
N LEU A 214 -1.14 30.69 1.01
CA LEU A 214 -0.22 30.22 -0.02
C LEU A 214 -0.05 31.28 -1.11
N LYS A 215 1.22 31.61 -1.35
CA LYS A 215 1.66 32.54 -2.40
C LYS A 215 2.80 31.86 -3.17
N LEU A 216 2.92 32.21 -4.44
CA LEU A 216 4.10 31.79 -5.21
C LEU A 216 5.32 32.54 -4.67
N HIS A 217 6.25 31.81 -4.08
CA HIS A 217 7.48 32.34 -3.52
C HIS A 217 8.64 31.42 -3.88
N PHE A 218 9.44 31.85 -4.84
CA PHE A 218 10.59 31.09 -5.29
C PHE A 218 11.83 31.50 -4.50
N THR A 219 12.29 30.62 -3.62
CA THR A 219 13.57 30.78 -2.93
C THR A 219 14.13 29.40 -2.59
N LEU A 220 15.46 29.28 -2.62
CA LEU A 220 16.23 28.11 -2.14
C LEU A 220 17.06 28.46 -0.90
N GLN A 221 17.06 29.72 -0.46
CA GLN A 221 17.94 30.23 0.59
C GLN A 221 17.35 30.10 2.00
N HIS A 222 16.12 29.60 2.13
CA HIS A 222 15.49 29.45 3.45
C HIS A 222 16.28 28.44 4.32
N PRO A 223 16.58 28.77 5.60
CA PRO A 223 17.44 27.94 6.48
C PRO A 223 16.95 26.49 6.66
N MET A 224 15.62 26.30 6.62
CA MET A 224 15.01 24.98 6.80
C MET A 224 15.20 24.03 5.61
N PHE A 225 15.60 24.49 4.43
CA PHE A 225 15.84 23.61 3.30
C PHE A 225 16.95 22.59 3.56
N LYS A 226 18.03 22.96 4.25
CA LYS A 226 19.10 22.02 4.62
C LYS A 226 18.55 20.84 5.43
N LYS A 227 17.69 21.10 6.41
CA LYS A 227 17.04 20.07 7.22
C LYS A 227 16.04 19.26 6.38
N PHE A 228 15.20 19.94 5.59
CA PHE A 228 14.22 19.34 4.73
C PHE A 228 14.85 18.32 3.77
N TYR A 229 15.88 18.70 3.03
CA TYR A 229 16.58 17.78 2.11
C TYR A 229 17.29 16.64 2.84
N LYS A 230 17.89 16.90 4.01
CA LYS A 230 18.53 15.87 4.84
C LYS A 230 17.54 14.79 5.29
N LEU A 231 16.28 15.16 5.53
CA LEU A 231 15.23 14.23 5.91
C LEU A 231 14.58 13.57 4.67
N LEU A 232 14.41 14.32 3.59
CA LEU A 232 13.73 13.86 2.37
C LEU A 232 14.53 12.78 1.64
N LEU A 233 15.82 12.99 1.42
CA LEU A 233 16.64 12.13 0.55
C LEU A 233 16.69 10.66 1.00
N PRO A 234 16.92 10.31 2.28
CA PRO A 234 16.89 8.92 2.72
C PRO A 234 15.55 8.23 2.54
N VAL A 235 14.43 8.97 2.72
CA VAL A 235 13.08 8.42 2.56
C VAL A 235 12.80 8.16 1.07
N VAL A 236 13.13 9.12 0.19
CA VAL A 236 13.00 8.94 -1.26
C VAL A 236 13.78 7.72 -1.74
N LEU A 237 15.04 7.56 -1.31
CA LEU A 237 15.85 6.39 -1.67
C LEU A 237 15.20 5.07 -1.21
N SER A 238 14.68 5.02 0.01
CA SER A 238 14.02 3.81 0.55
C SER A 238 12.75 3.44 -0.23
N VAL A 239 11.92 4.44 -0.56
CA VAL A 239 10.68 4.24 -1.32
C VAL A 239 11.00 3.86 -2.77
N SER A 240 12.09 4.38 -3.34
CA SER A 240 12.52 4.06 -4.70
C SER A 240 12.80 2.58 -4.91
N PHE A 241 13.39 1.88 -3.95
CA PHE A 241 13.64 0.42 -4.07
C PHE A 241 12.35 -0.39 -4.17
N VAL A 242 11.33 -0.04 -3.39
CA VAL A 242 10.01 -0.70 -3.46
C VAL A 242 9.37 -0.43 -4.81
N ASN A 243 9.43 0.81 -5.27
CA ASN A 243 8.85 1.23 -6.53
C ASN A 243 9.53 0.60 -7.75
N LEU A 244 10.86 0.41 -7.71
CA LEU A 244 11.59 -0.33 -8.75
C LEU A 244 11.09 -1.77 -8.88
N THR A 245 10.82 -2.45 -7.77
CA THR A 245 10.25 -3.81 -7.80
C THR A 245 8.88 -3.83 -8.50
N LEU A 246 8.01 -2.89 -8.18
CA LEU A 246 6.70 -2.77 -8.83
C LEU A 246 6.80 -2.41 -10.31
N PHE A 247 7.77 -1.58 -10.68
CA PHE A 247 8.07 -1.22 -12.05
C PHE A 247 8.46 -2.45 -12.86
N PHE A 248 9.47 -3.21 -12.42
CA PHE A 248 9.93 -4.41 -13.13
C PHE A 248 8.88 -5.51 -13.17
N ASN A 249 8.10 -5.70 -12.10
CA ASN A 249 6.99 -6.66 -12.10
C ASN A 249 5.94 -6.29 -13.16
N THR A 250 5.67 -4.99 -13.36
CA THR A 250 4.73 -4.53 -14.39
C THR A 250 5.30 -4.74 -15.79
N GLU A 251 6.60 -4.43 -15.97
CA GLU A 251 7.30 -4.66 -17.23
C GLU A 251 7.25 -6.13 -17.63
N ILE A 252 7.64 -7.04 -16.73
CA ILE A 252 7.60 -8.49 -16.97
C ILE A 252 6.17 -8.95 -17.26
N ALA A 253 5.18 -8.51 -16.47
CA ALA A 253 3.79 -8.87 -16.67
C ALA A 253 3.26 -8.43 -18.05
N SER A 254 3.78 -7.35 -18.61
CA SER A 254 3.37 -6.85 -19.93
C SER A 254 3.64 -7.85 -21.06
N PHE A 255 4.60 -8.75 -20.90
CA PHE A 255 4.94 -9.80 -21.87
C PHE A 255 4.11 -11.07 -21.71
N LEU A 256 3.42 -11.26 -20.56
CA LEU A 256 2.81 -12.53 -20.16
C LEU A 256 1.35 -12.70 -20.61
N GLY A 257 0.92 -11.87 -21.54
CA GLY A 257 -0.38 -11.99 -22.18
C GLY A 257 -1.44 -11.02 -21.67
N ARG A 258 -2.65 -11.25 -22.15
CA ARG A 258 -3.80 -10.37 -21.90
C ARG A 258 -4.26 -10.47 -20.45
N GLY A 259 -4.45 -9.34 -19.79
CA GLY A 259 -4.95 -9.25 -18.42
C GLY A 259 -3.90 -9.48 -17.34
N ALA A 260 -2.66 -9.84 -17.67
CA ALA A 260 -1.64 -10.21 -16.69
C ALA A 260 -1.34 -9.07 -15.67
N VAL A 261 -1.24 -7.82 -16.14
CA VAL A 261 -1.01 -6.66 -15.27
C VAL A 261 -2.22 -6.40 -14.37
N ALA A 262 -3.43 -6.50 -14.92
CA ALA A 262 -4.67 -6.30 -14.19
C ALA A 262 -4.89 -7.40 -13.14
N TYR A 263 -4.71 -8.68 -13.50
CA TYR A 263 -4.87 -9.80 -12.57
C TYR A 263 -3.93 -9.70 -11.36
N LEU A 264 -2.66 -9.39 -11.60
CA LEU A 264 -1.70 -9.13 -10.52
C LEU A 264 -2.12 -7.93 -9.66
N SER A 265 -2.64 -6.86 -10.28
CA SER A 265 -3.07 -5.66 -9.56
C SER A 265 -4.29 -5.92 -8.65
N TYR A 266 -5.30 -6.65 -9.13
CA TYR A 266 -6.44 -7.07 -8.33
C TYR A 266 -6.03 -7.98 -7.17
N ALA A 267 -5.25 -9.02 -7.45
CA ALA A 267 -4.77 -9.97 -6.42
C ALA A 267 -3.92 -9.28 -5.36
N PHE A 268 -3.00 -8.41 -5.77
CA PHE A 268 -2.14 -7.64 -4.87
C PHE A 268 -2.96 -6.74 -3.92
N ARG A 269 -4.03 -6.14 -4.41
CA ARG A 269 -4.90 -5.28 -3.60
C ARG A 269 -5.58 -6.05 -2.48
N ILE A 270 -6.09 -7.24 -2.77
CA ILE A 270 -6.75 -8.10 -1.79
C ILE A 270 -5.77 -8.63 -0.77
N MET A 271 -4.62 -9.15 -1.23
CA MET A 271 -3.56 -9.64 -0.36
C MET A 271 -3.06 -8.57 0.62
N HIS A 272 -3.09 -7.29 0.24
CA HIS A 272 -2.65 -6.20 1.10
C HIS A 272 -3.61 -5.89 2.26
N LEU A 273 -4.88 -6.30 2.20
CA LEU A 273 -5.86 -5.99 3.25
C LEU A 273 -5.47 -6.55 4.63
N PRO A 274 -5.18 -7.85 4.81
CA PRO A 274 -4.74 -8.37 6.10
C PRO A 274 -3.44 -7.74 6.60
N ILE A 275 -2.49 -7.47 5.70
CA ILE A 275 -1.22 -6.81 6.06
C ILE A 275 -1.49 -5.41 6.63
N ALA A 276 -2.40 -4.66 6.00
CA ALA A 276 -2.74 -3.31 6.42
C ALA A 276 -3.57 -3.29 7.72
N ILE A 277 -4.44 -4.27 7.92
CA ILE A 277 -5.29 -4.36 9.11
C ILE A 277 -4.49 -4.88 10.32
N PHE A 278 -3.75 -5.97 10.16
CA PHE A 278 -3.07 -6.64 11.27
C PHE A 278 -1.59 -6.29 11.35
N GLY A 279 -0.85 -6.42 10.25
CA GLY A 279 0.60 -6.20 10.21
C GLY A 279 1.01 -4.78 10.59
N VAL A 280 0.34 -3.78 10.01
CA VAL A 280 0.62 -2.37 10.31
C VAL A 280 0.13 -2.01 11.71
N ALA A 281 -1.09 -2.43 12.09
CA ALA A 281 -1.67 -2.08 13.39
C ALA A 281 -0.81 -2.60 14.55
N VAL A 282 -0.48 -3.90 14.56
CA VAL A 282 0.35 -4.50 15.62
C VAL A 282 1.72 -3.85 15.68
N SER A 283 2.39 -3.66 14.53
CA SER A 283 3.70 -3.01 14.47
C SER A 283 3.69 -1.56 14.99
N THR A 284 2.61 -0.82 14.75
CA THR A 284 2.45 0.56 15.23
C THR A 284 2.18 0.62 16.72
N VAL A 285 1.38 -0.30 17.25
CA VAL A 285 1.03 -0.33 18.69
C VAL A 285 2.23 -0.71 19.55
N ILE A 286 3.07 -1.64 19.07
CA ILE A 286 4.23 -2.13 19.83
C ILE A 286 5.40 -1.14 19.81
N LEU A 287 5.57 -0.36 18.73
CA LEU A 287 6.72 0.52 18.56
C LEU A 287 7.00 1.47 19.74
N PRO A 288 6.01 2.18 20.32
CA PRO A 288 6.26 3.06 21.48
C PRO A 288 6.83 2.32 22.69
N GLY A 289 6.29 1.15 23.03
CA GLY A 289 6.78 0.32 24.14
C GLY A 289 8.22 -0.15 23.92
N LEU A 290 8.55 -0.58 22.69
CA LEU A 290 9.93 -0.93 22.33
C LEU A 290 10.88 0.26 22.46
N VAL A 291 10.47 1.45 22.02
CA VAL A 291 11.28 2.70 22.14
C VAL A 291 11.51 3.07 23.61
N GLU A 292 10.47 2.96 24.45
CA GLU A 292 10.57 3.29 25.87
C GLU A 292 11.50 2.32 26.61
N LYS A 293 11.38 1.03 26.39
CA LYS A 293 12.29 0.02 26.97
C LYS A 293 13.73 0.22 26.51
N PHE A 294 13.93 0.46 25.22
CA PHE A 294 15.27 0.72 24.69
C PHE A 294 15.89 1.97 25.35
N ALA A 295 15.12 3.05 25.49
CA ALA A 295 15.60 4.29 26.12
C ALA A 295 15.95 4.09 27.60
N ARG A 296 15.30 3.15 28.30
CA ARG A 296 15.62 2.79 29.70
C ARG A 296 16.74 1.75 29.82
N GLY A 297 17.28 1.22 28.71
CA GLY A 297 18.25 0.13 28.72
C GLY A 297 17.66 -1.22 29.12
N GLU A 298 16.33 -1.37 29.09
CA GLU A 298 15.60 -2.59 29.41
C GLU A 298 15.55 -3.56 28.22
N ASP A 299 15.35 -4.86 28.51
CA ASP A 299 15.18 -5.87 27.45
C ASP A 299 13.82 -5.73 26.75
N MET A 300 13.86 -5.56 25.45
CA MET A 300 12.69 -5.45 24.60
C MET A 300 12.12 -6.82 24.18
N THR A 301 12.80 -7.91 24.49
CA THR A 301 12.54 -9.26 23.94
C THR A 301 11.13 -9.73 24.28
N ASP A 302 10.70 -9.63 25.53
CA ASP A 302 9.39 -10.15 25.98
C ASP A 302 8.23 -9.45 25.25
N GLU A 303 8.27 -8.12 25.12
CA GLU A 303 7.22 -7.35 24.44
C GLU A 303 7.19 -7.62 22.94
N PHE A 304 8.37 -7.76 22.34
CA PHE A 304 8.51 -8.10 20.93
C PHE A 304 7.98 -9.51 20.63
N GLU A 305 8.30 -10.50 21.46
CA GLU A 305 7.82 -11.89 21.37
C GLU A 305 6.30 -11.99 21.54
N GLU A 306 5.73 -11.24 22.48
CA GLU A 306 4.26 -11.15 22.65
C GLU A 306 3.59 -10.59 21.39
N GLY A 307 4.12 -9.51 20.88
CA GLY A 307 3.62 -8.90 19.64
C GLY A 307 3.74 -9.81 18.45
N MET A 308 4.83 -10.56 18.34
CA MET A 308 5.05 -11.49 17.23
C MET A 308 4.08 -12.67 17.31
N ALA A 309 3.89 -13.26 18.51
CA ALA A 309 2.93 -14.35 18.70
C ALA A 309 1.50 -13.89 18.42
N PHE A 310 1.12 -12.70 18.89
CA PHE A 310 -0.19 -12.11 18.63
C PHE A 310 -0.40 -11.80 17.13
N LEU A 311 0.62 -11.24 16.45
CA LEU A 311 0.56 -11.00 15.01
C LEU A 311 0.39 -12.29 14.22
N LEU A 312 1.16 -13.34 14.53
CA LEU A 312 1.04 -14.65 13.89
C LEU A 312 -0.34 -15.27 14.09
N PHE A 313 -0.90 -15.14 15.29
CA PHE A 313 -2.24 -15.59 15.61
C PHE A 313 -3.32 -14.93 14.74
N LEU A 314 -3.16 -13.66 14.39
CA LEU A 314 -4.10 -12.94 13.54
C LEU A 314 -3.90 -13.23 12.05
N ILE A 315 -2.63 -13.35 11.59
CA ILE A 315 -2.31 -13.28 10.17
C ILE A 315 -2.25 -14.65 9.48
N ILE A 316 -1.90 -15.74 10.20
CA ILE A 316 -1.79 -17.07 9.60
C ILE A 316 -3.16 -17.57 9.10
N PRO A 317 -4.25 -17.52 9.90
CA PRO A 317 -5.56 -17.95 9.40
C PRO A 317 -6.05 -17.11 8.22
N ALA A 318 -5.75 -15.81 8.20
CA ALA A 318 -6.06 -14.96 7.05
C ALA A 318 -5.32 -15.40 5.78
N SER A 319 -4.04 -15.80 5.89
CA SER A 319 -3.27 -16.33 4.78
C SER A 319 -3.83 -17.67 4.28
N ILE A 320 -4.14 -18.60 5.19
CA ILE A 320 -4.74 -19.91 4.88
C ILE A 320 -6.09 -19.74 4.17
N PHE A 321 -6.95 -18.89 4.71
CA PHE A 321 -8.26 -18.56 4.11
C PHE A 321 -8.10 -18.00 2.68
N MET A 322 -7.17 -17.06 2.47
CA MET A 322 -6.93 -16.50 1.14
C MET A 322 -6.35 -17.51 0.14
N ILE A 323 -5.59 -18.51 0.61
CA ILE A 323 -5.08 -19.57 -0.27
C ILE A 323 -6.23 -20.48 -0.72
N LYS A 324 -7.05 -20.94 0.21
CA LYS A 324 -8.11 -21.92 -0.07
C LYS A 324 -9.31 -21.29 -0.77
N ASP A 325 -9.78 -20.15 -0.25
CA ASP A 325 -11.04 -19.54 -0.71
C ASP A 325 -10.79 -18.41 -1.74
N ALA A 326 -9.60 -18.32 -2.34
CA ALA A 326 -9.29 -17.32 -3.36
C ALA A 326 -10.39 -17.19 -4.43
N PRO A 327 -10.90 -18.26 -5.06
CA PRO A 327 -11.96 -18.16 -6.06
C PRO A 327 -13.27 -17.61 -5.50
N GLY A 328 -13.68 -18.03 -4.30
CA GLY A 328 -14.88 -17.53 -3.61
C GLY A 328 -14.75 -16.05 -3.28
N ILE A 329 -13.60 -15.64 -2.74
CA ILE A 329 -13.28 -14.25 -2.41
C ILE A 329 -13.36 -13.37 -3.67
N ILE A 330 -12.67 -13.77 -4.74
CA ILE A 330 -12.64 -13.00 -5.99
C ILE A 330 -14.02 -12.93 -6.64
N LYS A 331 -14.75 -14.05 -6.67
CA LYS A 331 -16.11 -14.12 -7.18
C LYS A 331 -17.03 -13.16 -6.41
N PHE A 332 -17.00 -13.22 -5.08
CA PHE A 332 -17.81 -12.36 -4.23
C PHE A 332 -17.50 -10.88 -4.42
N LEU A 333 -16.23 -10.54 -4.59
CA LEU A 333 -15.78 -9.15 -4.63
C LEU A 333 -15.88 -8.51 -6.00
N PHE A 334 -15.58 -9.25 -7.08
CA PHE A 334 -15.37 -8.67 -8.41
C PHE A 334 -16.19 -9.28 -9.53
N GLN A 335 -16.69 -10.53 -9.45
CA GLN A 335 -17.35 -11.20 -10.57
C GLN A 335 -18.72 -10.60 -10.89
N ARG A 336 -18.70 -9.41 -11.48
CA ARG A 336 -19.88 -8.66 -11.94
C ARG A 336 -19.52 -7.82 -13.16
N GLY A 337 -20.51 -7.51 -14.01
CA GLY A 337 -20.31 -6.70 -15.22
C GLY A 337 -19.32 -7.34 -16.19
N ASN A 338 -18.28 -6.60 -16.55
CA ASN A 338 -17.24 -7.06 -17.48
C ASN A 338 -16.20 -8.00 -16.85
N PHE A 339 -16.23 -8.21 -15.53
CA PHE A 339 -15.36 -9.16 -14.84
C PHE A 339 -15.99 -10.56 -14.87
N THR A 340 -15.44 -11.44 -15.67
CA THR A 340 -15.96 -12.75 -15.97
C THR A 340 -15.51 -13.84 -14.98
N SER A 341 -16.09 -15.05 -15.09
CA SER A 341 -15.61 -16.23 -14.36
C SER A 341 -14.16 -16.62 -14.75
N TYR A 342 -13.77 -16.38 -15.99
CA TYR A 342 -12.37 -16.56 -16.42
C TYR A 342 -11.44 -15.62 -15.66
N ASP A 343 -11.79 -14.35 -15.52
CA ASP A 343 -11.01 -13.38 -14.74
C ASP A 343 -10.93 -13.80 -13.27
N THR A 344 -12.03 -14.37 -12.71
CA THR A 344 -12.04 -14.91 -11.35
C THR A 344 -10.96 -15.98 -11.18
N ILE A 345 -10.87 -16.94 -12.10
CA ILE A 345 -9.86 -18.00 -12.06
C ILE A 345 -8.45 -17.41 -12.14
N MET A 346 -8.21 -16.49 -13.08
CA MET A 346 -6.88 -15.89 -13.28
C MET A 346 -6.43 -15.08 -12.06
N VAL A 347 -7.29 -14.21 -11.51
CA VAL A 347 -6.95 -13.43 -10.31
C VAL A 347 -6.76 -14.33 -9.09
N SER A 348 -7.56 -15.42 -8.98
CA SER A 348 -7.43 -16.39 -7.88
C SER A 348 -6.09 -17.12 -7.92
N GLN A 349 -5.60 -17.49 -9.10
CA GLN A 349 -4.26 -18.07 -9.25
C GLN A 349 -3.19 -17.11 -8.73
N ALA A 350 -3.22 -15.84 -9.12
CA ALA A 350 -2.30 -14.84 -8.60
C ALA A 350 -2.42 -14.68 -7.08
N LEU A 351 -3.66 -14.66 -6.55
CA LEU A 351 -3.90 -14.51 -5.12
C LEU A 351 -3.37 -15.71 -4.32
N CYS A 352 -3.53 -16.94 -4.80
CA CYS A 352 -2.97 -18.13 -4.15
C CYS A 352 -1.45 -18.05 -3.98
N PHE A 353 -0.73 -17.50 -4.97
CA PHE A 353 0.72 -17.32 -4.86
C PHE A 353 1.13 -16.08 -4.06
N TYR A 354 0.27 -15.04 -4.01
CA TYR A 354 0.51 -13.88 -3.15
C TYR A 354 0.15 -14.13 -1.68
N ALA A 355 -0.84 -14.94 -1.39
CA ALA A 355 -1.35 -15.11 -0.02
C ALA A 355 -0.29 -15.58 1.00
N PRO A 356 0.64 -16.50 0.67
CA PRO A 356 1.73 -16.85 1.59
C PRO A 356 2.63 -15.68 1.98
N LEU A 357 2.74 -14.64 1.13
CA LEU A 357 3.53 -13.41 1.40
C LEU A 357 2.99 -12.62 2.60
N ILE A 358 1.70 -12.78 2.95
CA ILE A 358 1.05 -12.04 4.03
C ILE A 358 1.80 -12.20 5.35
N VAL A 359 2.19 -13.44 5.68
CA VAL A 359 2.88 -13.74 6.93
C VAL A 359 4.27 -13.09 7.00
N PRO A 360 5.22 -13.37 6.08
CA PRO A 360 6.55 -12.78 6.16
C PRO A 360 6.54 -11.26 5.97
N SER A 361 5.60 -10.70 5.21
CA SER A 361 5.46 -9.25 5.05
C SER A 361 5.05 -8.55 6.36
N SER A 362 4.09 -9.13 7.08
CA SER A 362 3.63 -8.58 8.36
C SER A 362 4.72 -8.70 9.44
N LEU A 363 5.41 -9.84 9.49
CA LEU A 363 6.55 -10.03 10.38
C LEU A 363 7.70 -9.06 10.05
N ALA A 364 8.03 -8.87 8.76
CA ALA A 364 9.06 -7.92 8.36
C ALA A 364 8.76 -6.49 8.83
N LYS A 365 7.47 -6.07 8.85
CA LYS A 365 7.07 -4.77 9.43
C LYS A 365 7.32 -4.71 10.94
N LEU A 366 7.02 -5.77 11.65
CA LEU A 366 7.25 -5.86 13.09
C LEU A 366 8.75 -5.81 13.42
N PHE A 367 9.59 -6.59 12.71
CA PHE A 367 11.05 -6.52 12.83
C PHE A 367 11.60 -5.14 12.47
N GLN A 368 11.05 -4.48 11.46
CA GLN A 368 11.40 -3.11 11.12
C GLN A 368 11.16 -2.14 12.29
N SER A 369 10.02 -2.28 13.01
CA SER A 369 9.74 -1.49 14.21
C SER A 369 10.75 -1.76 15.33
N TYR A 370 11.20 -3.00 15.51
CA TYR A 370 12.25 -3.37 16.46
C TYR A 370 13.59 -2.67 16.16
N TYR A 371 13.99 -2.63 14.87
CA TYR A 371 15.20 -1.90 14.48
C TYR A 371 15.04 -0.37 14.60
N PHE A 372 13.88 0.16 14.30
CA PHE A 372 13.60 1.59 14.43
C PHE A 372 13.63 2.04 15.89
N ALA A 373 13.15 1.23 16.82
CA ALA A 373 13.25 1.50 18.25
C ALA A 373 14.71 1.66 18.71
N GLN A 374 15.66 0.97 18.05
CA GLN A 374 17.10 1.06 18.31
C GLN A 374 17.81 2.15 17.48
N GLY A 375 17.11 2.91 16.65
CA GLY A 375 17.71 3.86 15.71
C GLY A 375 18.46 3.23 14.53
N LYS A 376 18.38 1.92 14.34
CA LYS A 376 19.10 1.16 13.30
C LYS A 376 18.37 1.16 11.96
N VAL A 377 18.28 2.30 11.30
CA VAL A 377 17.53 2.46 10.03
C VAL A 377 18.20 1.73 8.85
N LYS A 378 19.51 1.52 8.88
CA LYS A 378 20.26 0.92 7.77
C LYS A 378 19.87 -0.53 7.51
N VAL A 379 19.59 -1.32 8.54
CA VAL A 379 19.27 -2.76 8.40
C VAL A 379 17.96 -2.98 7.62
N PRO A 380 16.82 -2.32 7.95
CA PRO A 380 15.63 -2.36 7.12
C PRO A 380 15.86 -1.94 5.66
N ASN A 381 16.66 -0.90 5.43
CA ASN A 381 16.93 -0.43 4.06
C ASN A 381 17.71 -1.46 3.24
N TYR A 382 18.75 -2.09 3.80
CA TYR A 382 19.44 -3.19 3.13
C TYR A 382 18.53 -4.37 2.84
N SER A 383 17.62 -4.70 3.78
CA SER A 383 16.66 -5.78 3.56
C SER A 383 15.68 -5.50 2.40
N PHE A 384 15.29 -4.25 2.19
CA PHE A 384 14.50 -3.84 1.02
C PHE A 384 15.28 -3.99 -0.28
N ALA A 385 16.54 -3.54 -0.32
CA ALA A 385 17.38 -3.64 -1.49
C ALA A 385 17.62 -5.12 -1.88
N THR A 386 17.95 -5.97 -0.90
CA THR A 386 18.12 -7.41 -1.12
C THR A 386 16.86 -8.05 -1.67
N ALA A 387 15.70 -7.79 -1.05
CA ALA A 387 14.43 -8.31 -1.53
C ALA A 387 14.10 -7.80 -2.94
N GLY A 388 14.40 -6.55 -3.25
CA GLY A 388 14.19 -5.98 -4.59
C GLY A 388 14.99 -6.71 -5.65
N VAL A 389 16.27 -6.95 -5.43
CA VAL A 389 17.14 -7.69 -6.36
C VAL A 389 16.64 -9.13 -6.55
N VAL A 390 16.33 -9.83 -5.44
CA VAL A 390 15.79 -11.20 -5.49
C VAL A 390 14.46 -11.24 -6.24
N ASN A 391 13.56 -10.28 -5.98
CA ASN A 391 12.28 -10.22 -6.67
C ASN A 391 12.46 -10.06 -8.17
N ILE A 392 13.26 -9.08 -8.62
CA ILE A 392 13.44 -8.79 -10.04
C ILE A 392 14.02 -10.01 -10.77
N ALA A 393 15.06 -10.65 -10.20
CA ALA A 393 15.68 -11.84 -10.78
C ALA A 393 14.69 -13.02 -10.87
N LEU A 394 13.98 -13.30 -9.78
CA LEU A 394 13.02 -14.41 -9.74
C LEU A 394 11.75 -14.09 -10.55
N ALA A 395 11.26 -12.85 -10.56
CA ALA A 395 10.09 -12.47 -11.35
C ALA A 395 10.36 -12.65 -12.86
N TRP A 396 11.57 -12.31 -13.31
CA TRP A 396 12.01 -12.61 -14.68
C TRP A 396 11.97 -14.11 -14.97
N TYR A 397 12.64 -14.90 -14.16
CA TYR A 397 12.74 -16.36 -14.38
C TYR A 397 11.39 -17.06 -14.25
N LEU A 398 10.70 -16.85 -13.12
CA LEU A 398 9.44 -17.53 -12.82
C LEU A 398 8.26 -16.96 -13.63
N GLY A 399 8.30 -15.68 -13.98
CA GLY A 399 7.30 -15.05 -14.82
C GLY A 399 7.24 -15.66 -16.20
N PHE A 400 8.36 -15.88 -16.86
CA PHE A 400 8.39 -16.54 -18.17
C PHE A 400 8.16 -18.05 -18.10
N LYS A 401 8.43 -18.70 -16.96
CA LYS A 401 8.24 -20.15 -16.78
C LYS A 401 6.81 -20.51 -16.34
N LEU A 402 6.21 -19.74 -15.45
CA LEU A 402 4.91 -20.03 -14.81
C LEU A 402 3.81 -19.04 -15.20
N GLY A 403 4.12 -18.06 -16.06
CA GLY A 403 3.21 -16.96 -16.36
C GLY A 403 3.15 -15.91 -15.22
N PHE A 404 2.12 -15.07 -15.25
CA PHE A 404 1.96 -14.00 -14.25
C PHE A 404 1.86 -14.50 -12.79
N PRO A 405 1.33 -15.70 -12.45
CA PRO A 405 1.42 -16.23 -11.08
C PRO A 405 2.87 -16.41 -10.60
N GLY A 406 3.81 -16.66 -11.52
CA GLY A 406 5.24 -16.74 -11.21
C GLY A 406 5.80 -15.42 -10.65
N ILE A 407 5.28 -14.27 -11.07
CA ILE A 407 5.65 -12.95 -10.49
C ILE A 407 5.16 -12.84 -9.04
N ALA A 408 3.96 -13.35 -8.76
CA ALA A 408 3.42 -13.39 -7.39
C ALA A 408 4.29 -14.29 -6.49
N LEU A 409 4.68 -15.46 -6.99
CA LEU A 409 5.59 -16.38 -6.29
C LEU A 409 6.97 -15.74 -6.04
N ALA A 410 7.54 -15.06 -7.03
CA ALA A 410 8.79 -14.33 -6.88
C ALA A 410 8.72 -13.27 -5.78
N SER A 411 7.59 -12.55 -5.71
CA SER A 411 7.33 -11.58 -4.65
C SER A 411 7.26 -12.22 -3.27
N PHE A 412 6.63 -13.39 -3.15
CA PHE A 412 6.62 -14.16 -1.90
C PHE A 412 8.03 -14.54 -1.47
N ILE A 413 8.82 -15.15 -2.36
CA ILE A 413 10.19 -15.59 -2.05
C ILE A 413 11.06 -14.38 -1.65
N ALA A 414 10.96 -13.27 -2.37
CA ALA A 414 11.72 -12.06 -2.07
C ALA A 414 11.39 -11.47 -0.68
N ILE A 415 10.11 -11.41 -0.33
CA ILE A 415 9.69 -10.94 1.00
C ILE A 415 10.07 -11.94 2.10
N PHE A 416 10.07 -13.24 1.80
CA PHE A 416 10.56 -14.26 2.73
C PHE A 416 12.07 -14.11 2.97
N VAL A 417 12.86 -13.86 1.94
CA VAL A 417 14.30 -13.52 2.09
C VAL A 417 14.48 -12.25 2.94
N ARG A 418 13.69 -11.20 2.69
CA ARG A 418 13.69 -10.00 3.52
C ARG A 418 13.41 -10.31 4.99
N PHE A 419 12.42 -11.14 5.26
CA PHE A 419 12.09 -11.58 6.62
C PHE A 419 13.28 -12.29 7.26
N ILE A 420 13.95 -13.21 6.55
CA ILE A 420 15.14 -13.91 7.05
C ILE A 420 16.25 -12.90 7.39
N VAL A 421 16.55 -11.97 6.49
CA VAL A 421 17.59 -10.94 6.71
C VAL A 421 17.32 -10.11 7.96
N LEU A 422 16.05 -9.74 8.21
CA LEU A 422 15.65 -8.97 9.38
C LEU A 422 15.61 -9.80 10.67
N SER A 423 15.17 -11.04 10.59
CA SER A 423 14.89 -11.88 11.77
C SER A 423 16.14 -12.58 12.30
N PHE A 424 17.05 -13.01 11.44
CA PHE A 424 18.22 -13.80 11.82
C PHE A 424 19.09 -13.14 12.91
N PRO A 425 19.48 -11.85 12.80
CA PRO A 425 20.27 -11.21 13.85
C PRO A 425 19.52 -11.06 15.17
N VAL A 426 18.19 -10.82 15.12
CA VAL A 426 17.37 -10.65 16.30
C VAL A 426 17.20 -11.98 17.03
N PHE A 427 16.85 -13.05 16.32
CA PHE A 427 16.73 -14.38 16.92
C PHE A 427 18.05 -14.92 17.50
N ARG A 428 19.18 -14.55 16.91
CA ARG A 428 20.50 -14.90 17.46
C ARG A 428 20.80 -14.18 18.78
N ALA A 429 20.30 -12.96 18.93
CA ALA A 429 20.52 -12.14 20.13
C ALA A 429 19.54 -12.48 21.28
N MET A 430 18.43 -13.15 21.01
CA MET A 430 17.43 -13.53 22.02
C MET A 430 17.95 -14.61 22.97
N LYS A 431 17.97 -14.29 24.28
CA LYS A 431 18.53 -15.17 25.33
C LYS A 431 17.53 -16.19 25.89
N LYS A 432 16.21 -15.85 25.96
CA LYS A 432 15.16 -16.69 26.54
C LYS A 432 14.15 -17.12 25.47
N LYS A 433 14.16 -18.40 25.11
CA LYS A 433 13.31 -18.91 24.01
C LYS A 433 12.11 -19.76 24.48
N GLY A 434 12.03 -20.18 25.75
CA GLY A 434 11.05 -21.18 26.19
C GLY A 434 9.60 -20.73 26.15
N VAL A 435 9.30 -19.56 26.70
CA VAL A 435 7.91 -19.03 26.73
C VAL A 435 7.43 -18.67 25.32
N PHE A 436 8.30 -18.10 24.52
CA PHE A 436 8.03 -17.77 23.14
C PHE A 436 7.71 -19.01 22.28
N LEU A 437 8.53 -20.07 22.39
CA LEU A 437 8.31 -21.33 21.68
C LEU A 437 6.97 -21.96 22.04
N HIS A 438 6.58 -21.92 23.34
CA HIS A 438 5.28 -22.43 23.77
C HIS A 438 4.10 -21.64 23.17
N ARG A 439 4.19 -20.30 23.11
CA ARG A 439 3.16 -19.47 22.48
C ARG A 439 3.06 -19.72 20.97
N ILE A 440 4.19 -19.79 20.30
CA ILE A 440 4.22 -20.09 18.84
C ILE A 440 3.69 -21.50 18.57
N ALA A 441 4.03 -22.49 19.38
CA ALA A 441 3.48 -23.84 19.24
C ALA A 441 1.95 -23.85 19.32
N LYS A 442 1.35 -23.11 20.25
CA LYS A 442 -0.11 -22.94 20.33
C LYS A 442 -0.69 -22.32 19.05
N VAL A 443 -0.06 -21.27 18.53
CA VAL A 443 -0.50 -20.62 17.27
C VAL A 443 -0.41 -21.60 16.11
N ILE A 444 0.69 -22.36 16.00
CA ILE A 444 0.89 -23.34 14.93
C ILE A 444 -0.16 -24.46 15.01
N ILE A 445 -0.42 -25.00 16.21
CA ILE A 445 -1.44 -26.05 16.41
C ILE A 445 -2.82 -25.53 16.01
N LEU A 446 -3.23 -24.34 16.49
CA LEU A 446 -4.50 -23.74 16.12
C LEU A 446 -4.61 -23.48 14.64
N SER A 447 -3.56 -22.95 14.04
CA SER A 447 -3.53 -22.67 12.60
C SER A 447 -3.56 -23.94 11.76
N PHE A 448 -2.96 -25.02 12.24
CA PHE A 448 -3.05 -26.35 11.61
C PHE A 448 -4.48 -26.92 11.71
N LEU A 449 -5.12 -26.83 12.86
CA LEU A 449 -6.52 -27.24 13.02
C LEU A 449 -7.46 -26.40 12.13
N PHE A 450 -7.22 -25.09 12.05
CA PHE A 450 -7.95 -24.21 11.13
C PHE A 450 -7.73 -24.63 9.68
N ALA A 451 -6.50 -24.92 9.29
CA ALA A 451 -6.18 -25.40 7.95
C ALA A 451 -6.93 -26.72 7.65
N LEU A 452 -6.86 -27.71 8.57
CA LEU A 452 -7.59 -28.97 8.42
C LEU A 452 -9.10 -28.72 8.23
N PHE A 453 -9.69 -27.84 9.04
CA PHE A 453 -11.10 -27.47 8.90
C PHE A 453 -11.38 -26.86 7.53
N VAL A 454 -10.64 -25.85 7.12
CA VAL A 454 -10.86 -25.14 5.86
C VAL A 454 -10.62 -26.06 4.63
N PHE A 455 -9.63 -26.96 4.69
CA PHE A 455 -9.34 -27.88 3.60
C PHE A 455 -10.19 -29.15 3.59
N SER A 456 -10.98 -29.43 4.65
CA SER A 456 -11.91 -30.57 4.67
C SER A 456 -13.17 -30.33 3.83
N PHE A 457 -13.48 -29.07 3.51
CA PHE A 457 -14.62 -28.74 2.66
C PHE A 457 -14.26 -28.80 1.17
N ASN A 458 -15.21 -29.25 0.36
CA ASN A 458 -15.08 -29.41 -1.10
C ASN A 458 -14.96 -28.08 -1.85
N PRO A 459 -14.67 -28.06 -3.16
CA PRO A 459 -13.62 -27.22 -3.75
C PRO A 459 -13.91 -25.73 -3.73
N SER A 460 -12.79 -25.05 -3.77
CA SER A 460 -12.57 -23.63 -4.05
C SER A 460 -13.56 -23.05 -5.09
N GLY A 461 -14.38 -22.07 -4.68
CA GLY A 461 -15.27 -21.32 -5.58
C GLY A 461 -16.75 -21.34 -5.17
N ASP A 462 -17.13 -22.17 -4.23
CA ASP A 462 -18.43 -22.12 -3.61
C ASP A 462 -18.48 -20.99 -2.57
N MET A 463 -19.37 -20.02 -2.78
CA MET A 463 -19.51 -18.88 -1.86
C MET A 463 -20.06 -19.33 -0.49
N GLU A 464 -20.87 -20.37 -0.45
CA GLU A 464 -21.41 -20.90 0.81
C GLU A 464 -20.28 -21.44 1.69
N ASN A 465 -19.40 -22.26 1.14
CA ASN A 465 -18.22 -22.77 1.85
C ASN A 465 -17.31 -21.64 2.32
N MET A 466 -17.09 -20.63 1.49
CA MET A 466 -16.31 -19.45 1.87
C MET A 466 -16.91 -18.75 3.09
N PHE A 467 -18.23 -18.57 3.15
CA PHE A 467 -18.89 -17.96 4.32
C PHE A 467 -18.84 -18.85 5.55
N ILE A 468 -18.94 -20.18 5.41
CA ILE A 468 -18.75 -21.13 6.52
C ILE A 468 -17.34 -20.98 7.08
N HIS A 469 -16.30 -20.96 6.23
CA HIS A 469 -14.91 -20.75 6.69
C HIS A 469 -14.74 -19.40 7.35
N LEU A 470 -15.34 -18.34 6.82
CA LEU A 470 -15.23 -16.99 7.37
C LEU A 470 -15.90 -16.87 8.74
N PHE A 471 -17.13 -17.36 8.91
CA PHE A 471 -17.87 -17.17 10.15
C PHE A 471 -17.61 -18.28 11.16
N ALA A 472 -17.78 -19.55 10.77
CA ALA A 472 -17.61 -20.67 11.68
C ALA A 472 -16.11 -20.96 11.93
N GLY A 473 -15.28 -20.98 10.88
CA GLY A 473 -13.86 -21.26 10.98
C GLY A 473 -13.11 -20.21 11.78
N PHE A 474 -13.24 -18.94 11.45
CA PHE A 474 -12.62 -17.86 12.21
C PHE A 474 -13.23 -17.71 13.60
N GLY A 475 -14.55 -17.90 13.76
CA GLY A 475 -15.21 -17.90 15.07
C GLY A 475 -14.65 -18.94 16.00
N ALA A 476 -14.50 -20.20 15.53
CA ALA A 476 -13.88 -21.27 16.29
C ALA A 476 -12.41 -21.01 16.61
N TYR A 477 -11.64 -20.57 15.60
CA TYR A 477 -10.21 -20.28 15.76
C TYR A 477 -9.95 -19.20 16.83
N TYR A 478 -10.63 -18.07 16.73
CA TYR A 478 -10.45 -16.98 17.71
C TYR A 478 -11.07 -17.30 19.05
N GLY A 479 -12.18 -18.06 19.10
CA GLY A 479 -12.81 -18.53 20.34
C GLY A 479 -11.90 -19.46 21.14
N ILE A 480 -11.31 -20.48 20.49
CA ILE A 480 -10.35 -21.39 21.13
C ILE A 480 -9.08 -20.62 21.54
N GLY A 481 -8.59 -19.71 20.70
CA GLY A 481 -7.45 -18.86 21.01
C GLY A 481 -7.69 -17.99 22.25
N TYR A 482 -8.89 -17.47 22.44
CA TYR A 482 -9.28 -16.75 23.64
C TYR A 482 -9.23 -17.65 24.88
N LEU A 483 -9.83 -18.84 24.80
CA LEU A 483 -9.82 -19.82 25.92
C LEU A 483 -8.38 -20.28 26.24
N TRP A 484 -7.48 -20.35 25.27
CA TRP A 484 -6.07 -20.69 25.49
C TRP A 484 -5.21 -19.51 25.98
N GLY A 485 -5.83 -18.35 26.23
CA GLY A 485 -5.18 -17.18 26.81
C GLY A 485 -4.29 -16.40 25.84
N MET A 486 -4.51 -16.54 24.52
CA MET A 486 -3.75 -15.79 23.52
C MET A 486 -4.01 -14.28 23.55
N PHE A 487 -5.15 -13.86 24.13
CA PHE A 487 -5.52 -12.45 24.31
C PHE A 487 -5.15 -11.88 25.69
N ASN A 488 -4.62 -12.69 26.61
CA ASN A 488 -4.17 -12.22 27.91
C ASN A 488 -2.85 -11.44 27.75
N ILE A 489 -2.93 -10.30 27.08
CA ILE A 489 -1.95 -9.24 27.20
C ILE A 489 -2.08 -8.78 28.66
N LYS A 490 -1.12 -9.13 29.51
CA LYS A 490 -1.10 -8.70 30.91
C LYS A 490 -1.31 -7.19 30.94
N ARG A 491 -2.47 -6.76 31.43
CA ARG A 491 -2.67 -5.37 31.86
C ARG A 491 -1.66 -5.12 32.98
N LYS A 492 -0.50 -4.57 32.65
CA LYS A 492 0.38 -3.90 33.60
C LYS A 492 0.08 -2.42 33.63
#